data_b0bcae6e07fc36f17da95231e6c3566f
#
_entry.id   b0bcae6e07fc36f17da95231e6c3566f
#
_cell.length_a   1.000
_cell.length_b   1.000
_cell.length_c   1.000
_cell.angle_alpha   90.00
_cell.angle_beta   90.00
_cell.angle_gamma   90.00
#
_symmetry.space_group_name_H-M   'P 1'
#
loop_
_entity.id
_entity.type
_entity.pdbx_description
1 polymer ?
#
loop_
_entity_poly.entity_id
_entity_poly.type
_entity_poly.pdbx_seq_one_letter_code
_entity_poly.pdbx_strand_id
1 'polypeptide(L)'
;MENTERQDSRLKTIWNRMMNLKGDKVILIIIILLILISFLAIFSSTPLLPSQSSRLATMKEHGFIVFLGIAVMFVLYHFEVKWIRGLSKWGFIASLGLLSLLVKEIDWGFIKTEEINGAIRNFKLMGLQIHVFEVVKVSMVLYLSWAVSAVNEDMQARKERRRSRTLTIANWLADRYTFLSFLRLTKWKRIVYVYLPSIIVCMMMLKGSGSSAIFVGFILVATMFICGVPWKELAVAGMIGIAGFAALFAVYKVSDGKKMERIGTVLSRMGVDYDMNRLEGLEGYEFHNMLDTLRQPVSAKVAIYEGRLLGKHTGNSTQKYQVSNIYGDYMYSFLVEEYGLLGGIIILIIYLSVLARSVIISRMSDDEFARYAVGGLALLITGQAFMHIAVNVDLGPMTGQTLPLISHGASAFLVFCAAFGVILSISRKAKNKIQSAEEMTQASKNNIEENLAAAEKIED
;
A
#
# COMPACT_ATOMS: atom_id res chain seq x y z
N MET A 1 -44.58 6.69 9.01
CA MET A 1 -44.47 6.22 7.61
C MET A 1 -43.75 7.22 6.72
N GLU A 2 -44.07 8.49 6.71
CA GLU A 2 -43.46 9.52 5.84
C GLU A 2 -41.93 9.71 6.04
N ASN A 3 -41.43 9.58 7.24
CA ASN A 3 -39.98 9.67 7.53
C ASN A 3 -39.21 8.46 7.00
N THR A 4 -39.80 7.27 6.97
CA THR A 4 -39.16 6.04 6.46
C THR A 4 -39.06 6.08 4.93
N GLU A 5 -40.11 6.54 4.25
CA GLU A 5 -40.14 6.70 2.78
C GLU A 5 -39.15 7.77 2.29
N ARG A 6 -39.01 8.89 3.03
CA ARG A 6 -38.00 9.93 2.73
C ARG A 6 -36.56 9.40 2.93
N GLN A 7 -36.37 8.56 3.91
CA GLN A 7 -35.04 7.96 4.19
C GLN A 7 -34.68 6.93 3.09
N ASP A 8 -35.62 6.10 2.66
CA ASP A 8 -35.45 5.15 1.56
C ASP A 8 -35.20 5.85 0.21
N SER A 9 -35.90 6.96 -0.05
CA SER A 9 -35.66 7.73 -1.28
C SER A 9 -34.31 8.40 -1.32
N ARG A 10 -33.80 8.90 -0.17
CA ARG A 10 -32.43 9.45 -0.05
C ARG A 10 -31.37 8.37 -0.21
N LEU A 11 -31.57 7.21 0.40
CA LEU A 11 -30.65 6.07 0.25
C LEU A 11 -30.60 5.58 -1.20
N LYS A 12 -31.74 5.45 -1.87
CA LYS A 12 -31.81 5.12 -3.30
C LYS A 12 -31.12 6.18 -4.17
N THR A 13 -31.28 7.46 -3.86
CA THR A 13 -30.62 8.55 -4.59
C THR A 13 -29.09 8.53 -4.40
N ILE A 14 -28.62 8.31 -3.18
CA ILE A 14 -27.19 8.17 -2.88
C ILE A 14 -26.64 6.93 -3.58
N TRP A 15 -27.33 5.79 -3.49
CA TRP A 15 -26.95 4.56 -4.17
C TRP A 15 -26.87 4.73 -5.68
N ASN A 16 -27.85 5.36 -6.30
CA ASN A 16 -27.84 5.65 -7.73
C ASN A 16 -26.72 6.61 -8.13
N ARG A 17 -26.40 7.62 -7.30
CA ARG A 17 -25.24 8.49 -7.53
C ARG A 17 -23.92 7.74 -7.42
N MET A 18 -23.75 6.86 -6.44
CA MET A 18 -22.57 6.00 -6.29
C MET A 18 -22.44 5.01 -7.45
N MET A 19 -23.56 4.41 -7.88
CA MET A 19 -23.58 3.48 -9.03
C MET A 19 -23.37 4.19 -10.37
N ASN A 20 -23.62 5.49 -10.45
CA ASN A 20 -23.34 6.33 -11.61
C ASN A 20 -21.91 6.92 -11.61
N LEU A 21 -21.09 6.64 -10.57
CA LEU A 21 -19.68 6.99 -10.61
C LEU A 21 -19.00 6.30 -11.79
N LYS A 22 -18.38 7.10 -12.63
CA LYS A 22 -17.60 6.61 -13.77
C LYS A 22 -16.32 5.97 -13.24
N GLY A 23 -16.14 4.66 -13.44
CA GLY A 23 -14.98 3.92 -12.95
C GLY A 23 -15.30 2.45 -12.70
N ASP A 24 -14.39 1.74 -12.07
CA ASP A 24 -14.57 0.33 -11.78
C ASP A 24 -15.47 0.13 -10.56
N LYS A 25 -16.67 -0.39 -10.79
CA LYS A 25 -17.68 -0.62 -9.74
C LYS A 25 -17.28 -1.71 -8.78
N VAL A 26 -16.49 -2.69 -9.24
CA VAL A 26 -16.05 -3.81 -8.38
C VAL A 26 -15.06 -3.31 -7.34
N ILE A 27 -14.08 -2.48 -7.74
CA ILE A 27 -13.16 -1.84 -6.78
C ILE A 27 -13.93 -0.98 -5.77
N LEU A 28 -14.94 -0.22 -6.21
CA LEU A 28 -15.76 0.58 -5.30
C LEU A 28 -16.50 -0.27 -4.27
N ILE A 29 -17.12 -1.37 -4.71
CA ILE A 29 -17.81 -2.32 -3.81
C ILE A 29 -16.83 -2.93 -2.81
N ILE A 30 -15.63 -3.33 -3.26
CA ILE A 30 -14.58 -3.87 -2.38
C ILE A 30 -14.19 -2.85 -1.31
N ILE A 31 -13.97 -1.58 -1.67
CA ILE A 31 -13.64 -0.52 -0.70
C ILE A 31 -14.74 -0.36 0.35
N ILE A 32 -15.99 -0.30 -0.07
CA ILE A 32 -17.13 -0.20 0.85
C ILE A 32 -17.17 -1.40 1.79
N LEU A 33 -16.97 -2.60 1.26
CA LEU A 33 -16.99 -3.82 2.06
C LEU A 33 -15.85 -3.84 3.09
N LEU A 34 -14.62 -3.47 2.70
CA LEU A 34 -13.48 -3.36 3.61
C LEU A 34 -13.73 -2.33 4.71
N ILE A 35 -14.31 -1.17 4.39
CA ILE A 35 -14.67 -0.14 5.37
C ILE A 35 -15.74 -0.64 6.34
N LEU A 36 -16.77 -1.34 5.85
CA LEU A 36 -17.79 -1.93 6.72
C LEU A 36 -17.20 -2.97 7.67
N ILE A 37 -16.34 -3.85 7.16
CA ILE A 37 -15.60 -4.84 7.99
C ILE A 37 -14.75 -4.11 9.03
N SER A 38 -14.08 -3.00 8.66
CA SER A 38 -13.28 -2.19 9.59
C SER A 38 -14.11 -1.65 10.75
N PHE A 39 -15.29 -1.08 10.48
CA PHE A 39 -16.17 -0.58 11.54
C PHE A 39 -16.60 -1.70 12.48
N LEU A 40 -17.02 -2.85 11.95
CA LEU A 40 -17.43 -3.99 12.76
C LEU A 40 -16.27 -4.53 13.60
N ALA A 41 -15.09 -4.67 12.98
CA ALA A 41 -13.89 -5.18 13.65
C ALA A 41 -13.42 -4.26 14.77
N ILE A 42 -13.34 -2.95 14.54
CA ILE A 42 -12.87 -1.99 15.54
C ILE A 42 -13.88 -1.84 16.69
N PHE A 43 -15.17 -1.84 16.39
CA PHE A 43 -16.22 -1.84 17.42
C PHE A 43 -16.11 -3.06 18.34
N SER A 44 -15.88 -4.24 17.77
CA SER A 44 -15.81 -5.50 18.52
C SER A 44 -14.46 -5.69 19.22
N SER A 45 -13.36 -5.25 18.64
CA SER A 45 -12.01 -5.40 19.20
C SER A 45 -11.72 -4.46 20.36
N THR A 46 -12.48 -3.36 20.51
CA THR A 46 -12.28 -2.42 21.61
C THR A 46 -12.81 -3.02 22.93
N PRO A 47 -11.95 -3.28 23.92
CA PRO A 47 -12.37 -3.88 25.19
C PRO A 47 -13.24 -2.94 26.01
N LEU A 48 -14.17 -3.50 26.81
CA LEU A 48 -14.99 -2.78 27.78
C LEU A 48 -14.27 -2.70 29.13
N LEU A 49 -13.09 -2.09 29.19
CA LEU A 49 -12.36 -1.90 30.45
C LEU A 49 -12.64 -0.49 31.00
N PRO A 50 -12.90 -0.38 32.33
CA PRO A 50 -13.28 0.89 32.97
C PRO A 50 -12.23 1.99 32.87
N SER A 51 -10.96 1.64 32.67
CA SER A 51 -9.82 2.57 32.66
C SER A 51 -9.40 3.02 31.26
N GLN A 52 -10.03 2.50 30.20
CA GLN A 52 -9.68 2.84 28.81
C GLN A 52 -10.76 3.71 28.16
N SER A 53 -10.37 4.41 27.09
CA SER A 53 -11.29 5.22 26.30
C SER A 53 -12.56 4.44 25.95
N SER A 54 -13.73 5.10 26.07
CA SER A 54 -15.01 4.43 25.80
C SER A 54 -15.03 3.93 24.34
N ARG A 55 -15.65 2.77 24.08
CA ARG A 55 -15.87 2.27 22.70
C ARG A 55 -16.39 3.35 21.76
N LEU A 56 -17.25 4.23 22.28
CA LEU A 56 -17.81 5.33 21.51
C LEU A 56 -16.75 6.37 21.10
N ALA A 57 -15.76 6.64 21.95
CA ALA A 57 -14.66 7.55 21.63
C ALA A 57 -13.79 6.97 20.50
N THR A 58 -13.38 5.69 20.61
CA THR A 58 -12.62 5.00 19.56
C THR A 58 -13.40 4.94 18.24
N MET A 59 -14.71 4.70 18.29
CA MET A 59 -15.55 4.69 17.10
C MET A 59 -15.70 6.07 16.47
N LYS A 60 -15.78 7.14 17.25
CA LYS A 60 -15.80 8.52 16.74
C LYS A 60 -14.47 8.87 16.06
N GLU A 61 -13.35 8.52 16.70
CA GLU A 61 -12.01 8.72 16.13
C GLU A 61 -11.87 7.95 14.80
N HIS A 62 -12.22 6.66 14.79
CA HIS A 62 -12.17 5.85 13.58
C HIS A 62 -13.09 6.39 12.49
N GLY A 63 -14.32 6.78 12.85
CA GLY A 63 -15.27 7.39 11.92
C GLY A 63 -14.74 8.68 11.29
N PHE A 64 -14.05 9.51 12.07
CA PHE A 64 -13.38 10.71 11.55
C PHE A 64 -12.25 10.37 10.57
N ILE A 65 -11.41 9.36 10.89
CA ILE A 65 -10.35 8.87 10.01
C ILE A 65 -10.93 8.34 8.69
N VAL A 66 -12.00 7.55 8.76
CA VAL A 66 -12.69 7.00 7.58
C VAL A 66 -13.27 8.13 6.73
N PHE A 67 -13.93 9.12 7.34
CA PHE A 67 -14.47 10.28 6.63
C PHE A 67 -13.35 11.04 5.89
N LEU A 68 -12.23 11.31 6.57
CA LEU A 68 -11.08 11.98 5.97
C LEU A 68 -10.46 11.12 4.84
N GLY A 69 -10.35 9.81 5.05
CA GLY A 69 -9.85 8.87 4.04
C GLY A 69 -10.72 8.86 2.78
N ILE A 70 -12.04 8.80 2.93
CA ILE A 70 -12.98 8.88 1.80
C ILE A 70 -12.85 10.23 1.09
N ALA A 71 -12.69 11.34 1.83
CA ALA A 71 -12.47 12.64 1.24
C ALA A 71 -11.19 12.70 0.40
N VAL A 72 -10.07 12.18 0.91
CA VAL A 72 -8.80 12.07 0.18
C VAL A 72 -8.96 11.18 -1.07
N MET A 73 -9.60 10.03 -0.94
CA MET A 73 -9.89 9.14 -2.06
C MET A 73 -10.73 9.83 -3.13
N PHE A 74 -11.77 10.57 -2.74
CA PHE A 74 -12.65 11.28 -3.65
C PHE A 74 -11.93 12.43 -4.38
N VAL A 75 -11.06 13.17 -3.70
CA VAL A 75 -10.22 14.21 -4.31
C VAL A 75 -9.32 13.58 -5.38
N LEU A 76 -8.59 12.50 -5.05
CA LEU A 76 -7.70 11.84 -6.00
C LEU A 76 -8.46 11.14 -7.14
N TYR A 77 -9.67 10.63 -6.90
CA TYR A 77 -10.53 10.10 -7.94
C TYR A 77 -10.86 11.16 -9.02
N HIS A 78 -10.98 12.45 -8.65
CA HIS A 78 -11.27 13.53 -9.59
C HIS A 78 -10.01 14.05 -10.30
N PHE A 79 -8.82 13.76 -9.80
CA PHE A 79 -7.58 14.16 -10.47
C PHE A 79 -7.44 13.45 -11.81
N GLU A 80 -6.96 14.19 -12.83
CA GLU A 80 -6.58 13.58 -14.09
C GLU A 80 -5.25 12.83 -13.95
N VAL A 81 -5.13 11.71 -14.66
CA VAL A 81 -3.93 10.86 -14.65
C VAL A 81 -2.64 11.64 -14.98
N LYS A 82 -2.74 12.69 -15.83
CA LYS A 82 -1.60 13.56 -16.14
C LYS A 82 -1.03 14.29 -14.91
N TRP A 83 -1.91 14.74 -13.99
CA TRP A 83 -1.50 15.39 -12.76
C TRP A 83 -0.88 14.41 -11.78
N ILE A 84 -1.47 13.21 -11.66
CA ILE A 84 -0.92 12.12 -10.83
C ILE A 84 0.47 11.75 -11.34
N ARG A 85 0.65 11.56 -12.65
CA ARG A 85 1.94 11.31 -13.29
C ARG A 85 2.94 12.46 -13.05
N GLY A 86 2.49 13.71 -13.17
CA GLY A 86 3.32 14.90 -12.90
C GLY A 86 3.82 14.97 -11.48
N LEU A 87 2.96 14.62 -10.51
CA LEU A 87 3.29 14.60 -9.09
C LEU A 87 4.19 13.42 -8.72
N SER A 88 3.96 12.25 -9.33
CA SER A 88 4.70 11.00 -9.04
C SER A 88 6.20 11.12 -9.26
N LYS A 89 6.67 11.96 -10.20
CA LYS A 89 8.10 12.21 -10.43
C LYS A 89 8.81 12.79 -9.21
N TRP A 90 8.08 13.45 -8.31
CA TRP A 90 8.62 14.02 -7.08
C TRP A 90 8.58 13.04 -5.89
N GLY A 91 7.96 11.86 -6.08
CA GLY A 91 7.77 10.86 -5.02
C GLY A 91 9.08 10.42 -4.35
N PHE A 92 10.16 10.27 -5.12
CA PHE A 92 11.48 9.94 -4.56
C PHE A 92 12.02 11.07 -3.67
N ILE A 93 11.94 12.33 -4.13
CA ILE A 93 12.42 13.49 -3.34
C ILE A 93 11.57 13.66 -2.09
N ALA A 94 10.25 13.51 -2.19
CA ALA A 94 9.35 13.54 -1.05
C ALA A 94 9.68 12.43 -0.04
N SER A 95 9.94 11.21 -0.53
CA SER A 95 10.36 10.07 0.31
C SER A 95 11.68 10.34 1.03
N LEU A 96 12.67 10.88 0.33
CA LEU A 96 13.94 11.27 0.93
C LEU A 96 13.77 12.36 1.99
N GLY A 97 12.95 13.37 1.71
CA GLY A 97 12.65 14.45 2.65
C GLY A 97 12.04 13.90 3.94
N LEU A 98 10.98 13.10 3.82
CA LEU A 98 10.29 12.49 4.95
C LEU A 98 11.21 11.56 5.76
N LEU A 99 11.99 10.72 5.10
CA LEU A 99 12.94 9.83 5.78
C LEU A 99 14.08 10.60 6.44
N SER A 100 14.57 11.70 5.84
CA SER A 100 15.59 12.54 6.41
C SER A 100 15.12 13.25 7.69
N LEU A 101 13.85 13.65 7.74
CA LEU A 101 13.24 14.22 8.95
C LEU A 101 13.25 13.21 10.11
N LEU A 102 12.97 11.93 9.83
CA LEU A 102 13.03 10.87 10.85
C LEU A 102 14.44 10.62 11.36
N VAL A 103 15.43 10.59 10.45
CA VAL A 103 16.82 10.28 10.81
C VAL A 103 17.45 11.40 11.65
N LYS A 104 17.02 12.66 11.47
CA LYS A 104 17.55 13.83 12.18
C LYS A 104 16.88 14.12 13.52
N GLU A 105 15.87 13.31 13.91
CA GLU A 105 15.15 13.47 15.18
C GLU A 105 14.66 14.91 15.43
N ILE A 106 14.04 15.50 14.41
CA ILE A 106 13.67 16.91 14.41
C ILE A 106 12.49 17.14 15.36
N ASP A 107 12.68 18.07 16.31
CA ASP A 107 11.62 18.65 17.13
C ASP A 107 11.51 20.14 16.81
N TRP A 108 10.54 20.49 15.95
CA TRP A 108 10.24 21.89 15.58
C TRP A 108 8.96 22.41 16.26
N GLY A 109 8.59 21.85 17.40
CA GLY A 109 7.39 22.26 18.15
C GLY A 109 6.08 21.75 17.55
N PHE A 110 5.81 22.00 16.27
CA PHE A 110 4.64 21.50 15.53
C PHE A 110 4.88 20.15 14.84
N ILE A 111 6.14 19.74 14.65
CA ILE A 111 6.54 18.40 14.18
C ILE A 111 7.44 17.80 15.26
N LYS A 112 6.95 16.73 15.90
CA LYS A 112 7.73 15.96 16.88
C LYS A 112 7.89 14.53 16.39
N THR A 113 9.14 14.04 16.40
CA THR A 113 9.40 12.63 16.16
C THR A 113 9.06 11.84 17.43
N GLU A 114 8.34 10.73 17.28
CA GLU A 114 8.02 9.82 18.37
C GLU A 114 8.82 8.52 18.23
N GLU A 115 9.51 8.17 19.30
CA GLU A 115 10.18 6.88 19.41
C GLU A 115 9.17 5.84 19.94
N ILE A 116 8.96 4.78 19.16
CA ILE A 116 8.09 3.66 19.53
C ILE A 116 8.92 2.38 19.45
N ASN A 117 9.03 1.69 20.58
CA ASN A 117 9.82 0.45 20.70
C ASN A 117 11.28 0.62 20.21
N GLY A 118 11.94 1.67 20.65
CA GLY A 118 13.33 1.96 20.30
C GLY A 118 13.53 2.38 18.84
N ALA A 119 12.48 2.74 18.10
CA ALA A 119 12.57 3.17 16.69
C ALA A 119 11.73 4.40 16.42
N ILE A 120 12.33 5.37 15.76
CA ILE A 120 11.63 6.55 15.25
C ILE A 120 11.00 6.18 13.90
N ARG A 121 9.68 6.04 13.86
CA ARG A 121 8.90 5.65 12.67
C ARG A 121 7.83 6.64 12.31
N ASN A 122 7.43 7.44 13.29
CA ASN A 122 6.33 8.37 13.21
C ASN A 122 6.79 9.76 13.53
N PHE A 123 6.12 10.73 12.97
CA PHE A 123 6.10 12.06 13.53
C PHE A 123 4.66 12.48 13.83
N LYS A 124 4.53 13.31 14.84
CA LYS A 124 3.27 13.91 15.24
C LYS A 124 3.18 15.29 14.61
N LEU A 125 2.18 15.47 13.76
CA LEU A 125 1.87 16.74 13.13
C LEU A 125 0.52 17.23 13.65
N MET A 126 0.48 18.30 14.42
CA MET A 126 -0.76 18.88 14.98
C MET A 126 -1.66 17.85 15.71
N GLY A 127 -1.07 16.87 16.39
CA GLY A 127 -1.79 15.82 17.09
C GLY A 127 -2.06 14.53 16.31
N LEU A 128 -1.91 14.54 14.98
CA LEU A 128 -2.03 13.36 14.14
C LEU A 128 -0.68 12.62 14.04
N GLN A 129 -0.68 11.33 14.33
CA GLN A 129 0.49 10.46 14.11
C GLN A 129 0.57 10.07 12.64
N ILE A 130 1.66 10.44 11.98
CA ILE A 130 1.92 10.10 10.59
C ILE A 130 3.01 9.02 10.52
N HIS A 131 2.62 7.83 10.08
CA HIS A 131 3.55 6.75 9.77
C HIS A 131 4.22 7.01 8.43
N VAL A 132 5.44 7.53 8.48
CA VAL A 132 6.20 7.94 7.29
C VAL A 132 6.36 6.81 6.29
N PHE A 133 6.59 5.59 6.76
CA PHE A 133 6.84 4.45 5.88
C PHE A 133 5.63 4.11 5.00
N GLU A 134 4.39 4.35 5.47
CA GLU A 134 3.19 4.15 4.66
C GLU A 134 3.17 5.12 3.47
N VAL A 135 3.45 6.40 3.73
CA VAL A 135 3.53 7.43 2.68
C VAL A 135 4.64 7.12 1.68
N VAL A 136 5.82 6.72 2.18
CA VAL A 136 6.98 6.36 1.35
C VAL A 136 6.66 5.18 0.42
N LYS A 137 5.95 4.15 0.90
CA LYS A 137 5.55 2.99 0.08
C LYS A 137 4.75 3.41 -1.16
N VAL A 138 3.69 4.16 -0.97
CA VAL A 138 2.83 4.63 -2.08
C VAL A 138 3.57 5.60 -2.99
N SER A 139 4.31 6.56 -2.41
CA SER A 139 5.10 7.53 -3.19
C SER A 139 6.14 6.85 -4.07
N MET A 140 6.84 5.83 -3.57
CA MET A 140 7.86 5.11 -4.32
C MET A 140 7.28 4.21 -5.40
N VAL A 141 6.14 3.57 -5.16
CA VAL A 141 5.44 2.78 -6.20
C VAL A 141 5.01 3.69 -7.36
N LEU A 142 4.43 4.86 -7.07
CA LEU A 142 4.05 5.84 -8.08
C LEU A 142 5.27 6.43 -8.79
N TYR A 143 6.34 6.73 -8.05
CA TYR A 143 7.60 7.20 -8.62
C TYR A 143 8.21 6.17 -9.58
N LEU A 144 8.29 4.89 -9.20
CA LEU A 144 8.82 3.84 -10.07
C LEU A 144 7.99 3.67 -11.33
N SER A 145 6.66 3.73 -11.20
CA SER A 145 5.75 3.68 -12.36
C SER A 145 6.04 4.81 -13.34
N TRP A 146 6.31 6.02 -12.81
CA TRP A 146 6.73 7.15 -13.62
C TRP A 146 8.14 6.95 -14.20
N ALA A 147 9.11 6.52 -13.39
CA ALA A 147 10.51 6.41 -13.80
C ALA A 147 10.68 5.39 -14.95
N VAL A 148 10.06 4.20 -14.81
CA VAL A 148 10.13 3.17 -15.86
C VAL A 148 9.41 3.62 -17.12
N SER A 149 8.20 4.21 -17.02
CA SER A 149 7.50 4.73 -18.19
C SER A 149 8.30 5.83 -18.89
N ALA A 150 8.95 6.72 -18.14
CA ALA A 150 9.77 7.80 -18.69
C ALA A 150 11.02 7.27 -19.41
N VAL A 151 11.66 6.20 -18.88
CA VAL A 151 12.80 5.55 -19.53
C VAL A 151 12.37 4.83 -20.80
N ASN A 152 11.21 4.16 -20.78
CA ASN A 152 10.66 3.49 -21.98
C ASN A 152 10.29 4.48 -23.06
N GLU A 153 9.62 5.59 -22.73
CA GLU A 153 9.30 6.66 -23.69
C GLU A 153 10.54 7.29 -24.29
N ASP A 154 11.59 7.52 -23.49
CA ASP A 154 12.86 8.02 -24.01
C ASP A 154 13.52 7.03 -24.98
N MET A 155 13.46 5.74 -24.67
CA MET A 155 13.98 4.68 -25.54
C MET A 155 13.22 4.63 -26.87
N GLN A 156 11.90 4.73 -26.84
CA GLN A 156 11.06 4.76 -28.06
C GLN A 156 11.33 6.00 -28.89
N ALA A 157 11.36 7.20 -28.26
CA ALA A 157 11.66 8.45 -28.96
C ALA A 157 13.02 8.40 -29.70
N ARG A 158 14.02 7.78 -29.09
CA ARG A 158 15.35 7.58 -29.72
C ARG A 158 15.31 6.63 -30.92
N LYS A 159 14.56 5.52 -30.80
CA LYS A 159 14.37 4.58 -31.93
C LYS A 159 13.74 5.29 -33.14
N GLU A 160 12.78 6.19 -32.88
CA GLU A 160 12.05 6.95 -33.86
C GLU A 160 12.80 8.25 -34.30
N ARG A 161 14.03 8.44 -33.83
CA ARG A 161 14.85 9.66 -34.04
C ARG A 161 14.15 10.95 -33.64
N ARG A 162 13.19 10.90 -32.72
CA ARG A 162 12.50 12.07 -32.15
C ARG A 162 13.21 12.54 -30.87
N ARG A 163 13.07 13.85 -30.58
CA ARG A 163 13.55 14.39 -29.32
C ARG A 163 12.66 13.90 -28.16
N SER A 164 13.26 13.26 -27.16
CA SER A 164 12.55 12.84 -25.96
C SER A 164 12.01 14.06 -25.19
N ARG A 165 10.74 14.01 -24.81
CA ARG A 165 10.10 15.01 -23.92
C ARG A 165 10.23 14.65 -22.45
N THR A 166 10.60 13.42 -22.16
CA THR A 166 10.86 12.90 -20.82
C THR A 166 12.36 12.90 -20.54
N LEU A 167 12.78 12.89 -19.31
CA LEU A 167 14.18 12.87 -18.89
C LEU A 167 15.06 13.97 -19.53
N THR A 168 14.46 15.14 -19.80
CA THR A 168 15.11 16.25 -20.51
C THR A 168 16.42 16.66 -19.83
N ILE A 169 16.45 16.70 -18.49
CA ILE A 169 17.64 17.08 -17.71
C ILE A 169 18.77 16.08 -17.91
N ALA A 170 18.49 14.76 -17.84
CA ALA A 170 19.51 13.74 -18.05
C ALA A 170 20.06 13.77 -19.48
N ASN A 171 19.19 13.99 -20.47
CA ASN A 171 19.61 14.12 -21.86
C ASN A 171 20.45 15.38 -22.08
N TRP A 172 20.04 16.52 -21.51
CA TRP A 172 20.80 17.77 -21.57
C TRP A 172 22.18 17.64 -20.90
N LEU A 173 22.24 17.01 -19.69
CA LEU A 173 23.53 16.75 -19.03
C LEU A 173 24.44 15.85 -19.86
N ALA A 174 23.89 14.81 -20.48
CA ALA A 174 24.63 13.90 -21.36
C ALA A 174 25.13 14.57 -22.65
N ASP A 175 24.43 15.59 -23.11
CA ASP A 175 24.81 16.37 -24.30
C ASP A 175 25.82 17.45 -23.95
N ARG A 176 25.73 18.04 -22.75
CA ARG A 176 26.61 19.14 -22.30
C ARG A 176 27.97 18.67 -21.81
N TYR A 177 28.01 17.51 -21.12
CA TYR A 177 29.23 17.00 -20.47
C TYR A 177 29.61 15.63 -21.01
N THR A 178 30.77 15.52 -21.67
CA THR A 178 31.29 14.28 -22.24
C THR A 178 31.42 13.16 -21.20
N PHE A 179 31.79 13.51 -19.96
CA PHE A 179 31.88 12.59 -18.84
C PHE A 179 30.51 11.92 -18.52
N LEU A 180 29.37 12.61 -18.75
CA LEU A 180 28.01 12.10 -18.49
C LEU A 180 27.38 11.46 -19.74
N SER A 181 28.13 11.27 -20.81
CA SER A 181 27.63 10.66 -22.07
C SER A 181 27.06 9.25 -21.88
N PHE A 182 27.51 8.54 -20.83
CA PHE A 182 26.95 7.23 -20.45
C PHE A 182 25.45 7.29 -20.12
N LEU A 183 24.92 8.44 -19.66
CA LEU A 183 23.48 8.64 -19.43
C LEU A 183 22.64 8.57 -20.72
N ARG A 184 23.25 8.56 -21.90
CA ARG A 184 22.56 8.27 -23.16
C ARG A 184 22.10 6.83 -23.25
N LEU A 185 22.76 5.89 -22.56
CA LEU A 185 22.40 4.47 -22.58
C LEU A 185 21.22 4.19 -21.67
N THR A 186 20.24 3.43 -22.17
CA THR A 186 19.01 3.06 -21.42
C THR A 186 19.34 2.33 -20.11
N LYS A 187 20.37 1.48 -20.11
CA LYS A 187 20.81 0.76 -18.89
C LYS A 187 21.21 1.73 -17.76
N TRP A 188 22.00 2.75 -18.07
CA TRP A 188 22.42 3.75 -17.07
C TRP A 188 21.25 4.62 -16.59
N LYS A 189 20.29 4.94 -17.46
CA LYS A 189 19.06 5.62 -17.03
C LYS A 189 18.25 4.78 -16.06
N ARG A 190 18.12 3.47 -16.30
CA ARG A 190 17.48 2.57 -15.31
C ARG A 190 18.24 2.55 -14.01
N ILE A 191 19.58 2.50 -14.03
CA ILE A 191 20.38 2.54 -12.79
C ILE A 191 20.08 3.81 -12.01
N VAL A 192 20.13 4.98 -12.64
CA VAL A 192 20.01 6.29 -11.97
C VAL A 192 18.57 6.59 -11.54
N TYR A 193 17.56 6.22 -12.34
CA TYR A 193 16.17 6.60 -12.05
C TYR A 193 15.34 5.48 -11.42
N VAL A 194 15.75 4.22 -11.52
CA VAL A 194 14.97 3.09 -11.00
C VAL A 194 15.69 2.41 -9.83
N TYR A 195 16.90 1.89 -10.05
CA TYR A 195 17.59 1.10 -9.02
C TYR A 195 18.15 1.96 -7.89
N LEU A 196 18.88 3.02 -8.20
CA LEU A 196 19.53 3.86 -7.21
C LEU A 196 18.52 4.50 -6.23
N PRO A 197 17.42 5.12 -6.66
CA PRO A 197 16.40 5.64 -5.76
C PRO A 197 15.79 4.57 -4.86
N SER A 198 15.53 3.39 -5.40
CA SER A 198 14.95 2.27 -4.63
C SER A 198 15.90 1.79 -3.55
N ILE A 199 17.19 1.64 -3.88
CA ILE A 199 18.23 1.23 -2.92
C ILE A 199 18.38 2.28 -1.82
N ILE A 200 18.48 3.57 -2.16
CA ILE A 200 18.65 4.66 -1.19
C ILE A 200 17.48 4.67 -0.20
N VAL A 201 16.24 4.60 -0.69
CA VAL A 201 15.05 4.60 0.17
C VAL A 201 15.04 3.38 1.10
N CYS A 202 15.30 2.18 0.57
CA CYS A 202 15.38 0.97 1.40
C CYS A 202 16.47 1.07 2.48
N MET A 203 17.64 1.58 2.13
CA MET A 203 18.75 1.79 3.09
C MET A 203 18.39 2.80 4.18
N MET A 204 17.71 3.88 3.84
CA MET A 204 17.23 4.84 4.84
C MET A 204 16.16 4.25 5.74
N MET A 205 15.24 3.44 5.21
CA MET A 205 14.22 2.75 5.99
C MET A 205 14.78 1.71 6.95
N LEU A 206 15.91 1.09 6.63
CA LEU A 206 16.59 0.13 7.51
C LEU A 206 16.94 0.72 8.89
N LYS A 207 17.24 2.01 8.98
CA LYS A 207 17.52 2.70 10.25
C LYS A 207 16.30 2.71 11.18
N GLY A 208 15.09 2.79 10.64
CA GLY A 208 13.86 2.83 11.44
C GLY A 208 13.18 1.46 11.59
N SER A 209 13.17 0.62 10.54
CA SER A 209 12.56 -0.71 10.59
C SER A 209 13.10 -1.63 9.50
N GLY A 210 13.85 -2.65 9.91
CA GLY A 210 14.41 -3.64 8.97
C GLY A 210 13.32 -4.42 8.23
N SER A 211 12.27 -4.87 8.93
CA SER A 211 11.16 -5.61 8.33
C SER A 211 10.39 -4.78 7.29
N SER A 212 10.15 -3.50 7.60
CA SER A 212 9.49 -2.60 6.63
C SER A 212 10.37 -2.33 5.41
N ALA A 213 11.70 -2.20 5.59
CA ALA A 213 12.63 -2.00 4.49
C ALA A 213 12.69 -3.22 3.56
N ILE A 214 12.74 -4.43 4.12
CA ILE A 214 12.70 -5.69 3.34
C ILE A 214 11.39 -5.81 2.57
N PHE A 215 10.25 -5.56 3.24
CA PHE A 215 8.95 -5.61 2.60
C PHE A 215 8.85 -4.60 1.45
N VAL A 216 9.25 -3.34 1.68
CA VAL A 216 9.26 -2.31 0.64
C VAL A 216 10.19 -2.71 -0.50
N GLY A 217 11.39 -3.20 -0.21
CA GLY A 217 12.31 -3.69 -1.23
C GLY A 217 11.67 -4.77 -2.12
N PHE A 218 10.98 -5.73 -1.52
CA PHE A 218 10.24 -6.76 -2.26
C PHE A 218 9.14 -6.14 -3.16
N ILE A 219 8.31 -5.23 -2.62
CA ILE A 219 7.27 -4.54 -3.39
C ILE A 219 7.84 -3.73 -4.56
N LEU A 220 8.96 -3.02 -4.34
CA LEU A 220 9.60 -2.23 -5.39
C LEU A 220 10.15 -3.13 -6.51
N VAL A 221 10.82 -4.24 -6.17
CA VAL A 221 11.30 -5.22 -7.16
C VAL A 221 10.14 -5.85 -7.94
N ALA A 222 9.08 -6.25 -7.25
CA ALA A 222 7.90 -6.80 -7.88
C ALA A 222 7.16 -5.76 -8.75
N THR A 223 7.14 -4.49 -8.33
CA THR A 223 6.64 -3.38 -9.16
C THR A 223 7.49 -3.19 -10.41
N MET A 224 8.82 -3.22 -10.31
CA MET A 224 9.72 -3.16 -11.47
C MET A 224 9.46 -4.30 -12.44
N PHE A 225 9.17 -5.52 -11.93
CA PHE A 225 8.82 -6.66 -12.76
C PHE A 225 7.52 -6.41 -13.53
N ILE A 226 6.46 -5.93 -12.88
CA ILE A 226 5.19 -5.54 -13.51
C ILE A 226 5.41 -4.44 -14.56
N CYS A 227 6.32 -3.50 -14.30
CA CYS A 227 6.69 -2.43 -15.24
C CYS A 227 7.49 -2.94 -16.46
N GLY A 228 7.75 -4.24 -16.57
CA GLY A 228 8.46 -4.82 -17.71
C GLY A 228 9.97 -4.59 -17.70
N VAL A 229 10.56 -4.33 -16.55
CA VAL A 229 12.02 -4.32 -16.41
C VAL A 229 12.57 -5.73 -16.66
N PRO A 230 13.64 -5.90 -17.46
CA PRO A 230 14.14 -7.22 -17.81
C PRO A 230 14.50 -8.05 -16.56
N TRP A 231 14.01 -9.28 -16.48
CA TRP A 231 14.22 -10.16 -15.32
C TRP A 231 15.70 -10.41 -14.98
N LYS A 232 16.58 -10.40 -15.99
CA LYS A 232 18.03 -10.52 -15.79
C LYS A 232 18.61 -9.35 -15.00
N GLU A 233 18.15 -8.12 -15.26
CA GLU A 233 18.55 -6.93 -14.52
C GLU A 233 17.99 -6.97 -13.09
N LEU A 234 16.76 -7.46 -12.91
CA LEU A 234 16.15 -7.64 -11.58
C LEU A 234 16.87 -8.70 -10.76
N ALA A 235 17.27 -9.82 -11.38
CA ALA A 235 18.06 -10.86 -10.72
C ALA A 235 19.41 -10.33 -10.22
N VAL A 236 20.11 -9.53 -11.05
CA VAL A 236 21.36 -8.87 -10.63
C VAL A 236 21.12 -7.89 -9.49
N ALA A 237 20.07 -7.04 -9.57
CA ALA A 237 19.71 -6.12 -8.50
C ALA A 237 19.36 -6.87 -7.20
N GLY A 238 18.63 -7.98 -7.31
CA GLY A 238 18.32 -8.87 -6.19
C GLY A 238 19.56 -9.50 -5.56
N MET A 239 20.48 -10.00 -6.38
CA MET A 239 21.77 -10.54 -5.88
C MET A 239 22.61 -9.48 -5.15
N ILE A 240 22.67 -8.24 -5.68
CA ILE A 240 23.34 -7.11 -5.03
C ILE A 240 22.67 -6.79 -3.69
N GLY A 241 21.33 -6.81 -3.64
CA GLY A 241 20.56 -6.62 -2.41
C GLY A 241 20.87 -7.68 -1.35
N ILE A 242 20.89 -8.96 -1.75
CA ILE A 242 21.22 -10.09 -0.87
C ILE A 242 22.66 -9.99 -0.40
N ALA A 243 23.60 -9.70 -1.29
CA ALA A 243 25.03 -9.52 -0.94
C ALA A 243 25.22 -8.33 0.02
N GLY A 244 24.52 -7.22 -0.22
CA GLY A 244 24.50 -6.05 0.68
C GLY A 244 23.96 -6.41 2.06
N PHE A 245 22.86 -7.14 2.14
CA PHE A 245 22.29 -7.61 3.41
C PHE A 245 23.25 -8.56 4.13
N ALA A 246 23.88 -9.51 3.40
CA ALA A 246 24.86 -10.43 3.94
C ALA A 246 26.10 -9.69 4.48
N ALA A 247 26.56 -8.65 3.79
CA ALA A 247 27.66 -7.80 4.26
C ALA A 247 27.31 -7.05 5.56
N LEU A 248 26.10 -6.48 5.63
CA LEU A 248 25.61 -5.83 6.85
C LEU A 248 25.47 -6.83 8.02
N PHE A 249 25.02 -8.04 7.73
CA PHE A 249 24.96 -9.13 8.70
C PHE A 249 26.35 -9.56 9.20
N ALA A 250 27.33 -9.63 8.30
CA ALA A 250 28.72 -9.92 8.68
C ALA A 250 29.29 -8.83 9.61
N VAL A 251 29.05 -7.54 9.30
CA VAL A 251 29.45 -6.42 10.18
C VAL A 251 28.78 -6.51 11.54
N TYR A 252 27.48 -6.86 11.60
CA TYR A 252 26.76 -7.08 12.86
C TYR A 252 27.42 -8.18 13.70
N LYS A 253 27.73 -9.34 13.11
CA LYS A 253 28.41 -10.45 13.80
C LYS A 253 29.82 -10.07 14.31
N VAL A 254 30.60 -9.42 13.46
CA VAL A 254 31.98 -9.02 13.83
C VAL A 254 32.01 -7.94 14.92
N SER A 255 30.93 -7.13 15.03
CA SER A 255 30.86 -6.06 16.04
C SER A 255 30.14 -6.50 17.34
N ASP A 256 29.95 -7.81 17.56
CA ASP A 256 29.20 -8.36 18.71
C ASP A 256 27.86 -7.62 18.95
N GLY A 257 27.15 -7.28 17.88
CA GLY A 257 25.86 -6.60 17.95
C GLY A 257 25.91 -5.09 18.28
N LYS A 258 27.06 -4.52 18.61
CA LYS A 258 27.18 -3.09 18.98
C LYS A 258 26.98 -2.13 17.80
N LYS A 259 27.31 -2.57 16.59
CA LYS A 259 26.99 -1.84 15.36
C LYS A 259 25.82 -2.51 14.68
N MET A 260 24.84 -1.70 14.26
CA MET A 260 23.64 -2.19 13.56
C MET A 260 22.65 -3.02 14.40
N GLU A 261 22.30 -2.56 15.59
CA GLU A 261 21.30 -3.17 16.50
C GLU A 261 19.99 -3.57 15.82
N ARG A 262 19.61 -2.86 14.75
CA ARG A 262 18.41 -3.18 13.95
C ARG A 262 18.47 -4.51 13.21
N ILE A 263 19.66 -4.98 12.85
CA ILE A 263 19.84 -6.32 12.28
C ILE A 263 19.56 -7.38 13.35
N GLY A 264 20.05 -7.15 14.57
CA GLY A 264 19.71 -7.99 15.73
C GLY A 264 18.20 -8.07 15.98
N THR A 265 17.50 -6.93 15.89
CA THR A 265 16.03 -6.89 16.02
C THR A 265 15.32 -7.68 14.90
N VAL A 266 15.82 -7.62 13.66
CA VAL A 266 15.26 -8.43 12.55
C VAL A 266 15.48 -9.92 12.80
N LEU A 267 16.67 -10.30 13.21
CA LEU A 267 17.03 -11.69 13.49
C LEU A 267 16.25 -12.26 14.69
N SER A 268 16.11 -11.49 15.77
CA SER A 268 15.32 -11.91 16.92
C SER A 268 13.85 -12.13 16.58
N ARG A 269 13.33 -11.38 15.59
CA ARG A 269 11.95 -11.56 15.09
C ARG A 269 11.81 -12.72 14.10
N MET A 270 12.86 -13.09 13.38
CA MET A 270 12.88 -14.26 12.49
C MET A 270 13.01 -15.58 13.25
N GLY A 271 13.64 -15.56 14.42
CA GLY A 271 13.80 -16.71 15.30
C GLY A 271 13.08 -16.47 16.62
N VAL A 272 11.78 -16.18 16.59
CA VAL A 272 10.98 -16.15 17.82
C VAL A 272 10.87 -17.59 18.33
N ASP A 273 11.90 -17.97 19.06
CA ASP A 273 11.84 -19.11 19.95
C ASP A 273 10.88 -18.69 21.06
N TYR A 274 9.71 -19.33 21.12
CA TYR A 274 8.72 -19.12 22.19
C TYR A 274 9.22 -19.71 23.53
N ASP A 275 10.52 -19.68 23.73
CA ASP A 275 11.16 -20.18 24.93
C ASP A 275 10.90 -19.24 26.10
N MET A 276 10.00 -19.67 26.99
CA MET A 276 9.69 -18.95 28.21
C MET A 276 10.89 -18.83 29.16
N ASN A 277 11.96 -19.61 28.95
CA ASN A 277 13.19 -19.51 29.73
C ASN A 277 13.91 -18.16 29.50
N ARG A 278 13.57 -17.44 28.43
CA ARG A 278 14.03 -16.06 28.22
C ARG A 278 13.53 -15.05 29.24
N LEU A 279 12.53 -15.41 30.03
CA LEU A 279 12.03 -14.60 31.14
C LEU A 279 12.84 -14.80 32.43
N GLU A 280 13.64 -15.88 32.52
CA GLU A 280 14.46 -16.13 33.67
C GLU A 280 15.53 -15.06 33.81
N GLY A 281 15.63 -14.48 35.03
CA GLY A 281 16.60 -13.44 35.33
C GLY A 281 16.26 -12.02 34.88
N LEU A 282 15.09 -11.80 34.24
CA LEU A 282 14.59 -10.47 33.93
C LEU A 282 13.66 -9.98 35.05
N GLU A 283 13.75 -8.68 35.39
CA GLU A 283 12.90 -8.05 36.43
C GLU A 283 12.32 -6.73 35.91
N GLY A 284 11.24 -6.26 36.51
CA GLY A 284 10.62 -4.97 36.27
C GLY A 284 10.19 -4.75 34.80
N TYR A 285 10.61 -3.64 34.24
CA TYR A 285 10.20 -3.22 32.88
C TYR A 285 10.65 -4.19 31.78
N GLU A 286 11.87 -4.77 31.90
CA GLU A 286 12.42 -5.70 30.91
C GLU A 286 11.64 -7.01 30.89
N PHE A 287 11.27 -7.53 32.07
CA PHE A 287 10.41 -8.71 32.19
C PHE A 287 9.05 -8.49 31.53
N HIS A 288 8.37 -7.38 31.85
CA HIS A 288 7.06 -7.08 31.28
C HIS A 288 7.13 -6.89 29.76
N ASN A 289 8.14 -6.20 29.26
CA ASN A 289 8.31 -5.97 27.81
C ASN A 289 8.60 -7.28 27.06
N MET A 290 9.44 -8.16 27.64
CA MET A 290 9.69 -9.47 27.04
C MET A 290 8.46 -10.36 27.10
N LEU A 291 7.74 -10.36 28.21
CA LEU A 291 6.49 -11.11 28.37
C LEU A 291 5.44 -10.69 27.35
N ASP A 292 5.23 -9.39 27.16
CA ASP A 292 4.31 -8.87 26.13
C ASP A 292 4.74 -9.26 24.72
N THR A 293 6.04 -9.24 24.44
CA THR A 293 6.60 -9.64 23.15
C THR A 293 6.33 -11.11 22.83
N LEU A 294 6.43 -11.99 23.83
CA LEU A 294 6.15 -13.43 23.67
C LEU A 294 4.65 -13.72 23.67
N ARG A 295 3.88 -13.01 24.50
CA ARG A 295 2.44 -13.24 24.70
C ARG A 295 1.61 -12.87 23.46
N GLN A 296 1.92 -11.76 22.79
CA GLN A 296 1.13 -11.28 21.66
C GLN A 296 1.06 -12.31 20.51
N PRO A 297 2.17 -12.86 19.97
CA PRO A 297 2.12 -13.87 18.92
C PRO A 297 1.42 -15.16 19.34
N VAL A 298 1.64 -15.61 20.59
CA VAL A 298 0.99 -16.81 21.12
C VAL A 298 -0.53 -16.60 21.21
N SER A 299 -0.97 -15.47 21.76
CA SER A 299 -2.40 -15.13 21.84
C SER A 299 -3.05 -15.00 20.45
N ALA A 300 -2.33 -14.49 19.46
CA ALA A 300 -2.81 -14.44 18.07
C ALA A 300 -3.03 -15.84 17.47
N LYS A 301 -2.13 -16.80 17.76
CA LYS A 301 -2.31 -18.20 17.35
C LYS A 301 -3.49 -18.85 18.06
N VAL A 302 -3.63 -18.61 19.37
CA VAL A 302 -4.78 -19.09 20.16
C VAL A 302 -6.07 -18.54 19.59
N ALA A 303 -6.13 -17.26 19.22
CA ALA A 303 -7.29 -16.65 18.57
C ALA A 303 -7.71 -17.38 17.29
N ILE A 304 -6.74 -17.69 16.40
CA ILE A 304 -7.01 -18.44 15.17
C ILE A 304 -7.49 -19.86 15.48
N TYR A 305 -6.84 -20.54 16.42
CA TYR A 305 -7.22 -21.91 16.81
C TYR A 305 -8.63 -21.96 17.40
N GLU A 306 -8.96 -21.05 18.31
CA GLU A 306 -10.27 -20.96 18.94
C GLU A 306 -11.39 -20.52 17.98
N GLY A 307 -11.05 -19.77 16.94
CA GLY A 307 -11.99 -19.36 15.89
C GLY A 307 -12.54 -20.52 15.08
N ARG A 308 -11.83 -21.64 14.98
CA ARG A 308 -12.28 -22.82 14.23
C ARG A 308 -12.84 -22.45 12.84
N LEU A 309 -13.91 -23.12 12.37
CA LEU A 309 -14.51 -22.87 11.05
C LEU A 309 -15.45 -21.66 11.05
N LEU A 310 -16.29 -21.48 12.07
CA LEU A 310 -17.39 -20.51 12.11
C LEU A 310 -17.15 -19.33 13.05
N GLY A 311 -16.11 -19.38 13.89
CA GLY A 311 -15.81 -18.33 14.85
C GLY A 311 -16.66 -18.38 16.14
N LYS A 312 -16.30 -17.49 17.06
CA LYS A 312 -17.00 -17.31 18.36
C LYS A 312 -18.17 -16.32 18.27
N HIS A 313 -18.48 -15.80 17.11
CA HIS A 313 -19.38 -14.69 16.83
C HIS A 313 -18.89 -13.32 17.32
N THR A 314 -19.46 -12.26 16.75
CA THR A 314 -19.08 -10.87 17.03
C THR A 314 -19.20 -10.55 18.53
N GLY A 315 -18.17 -9.94 19.08
CA GLY A 315 -18.13 -9.53 20.50
C GLY A 315 -17.56 -10.58 21.47
N ASN A 316 -17.46 -11.83 21.06
CA ASN A 316 -17.09 -12.95 21.93
C ASN A 316 -15.60 -13.32 21.89
N SER A 317 -14.75 -12.51 21.23
CA SER A 317 -13.31 -12.69 21.29
C SER A 317 -12.82 -12.61 22.73
N THR A 318 -12.01 -13.58 23.14
CA THR A 318 -11.34 -13.64 24.44
C THR A 318 -9.93 -13.06 24.38
N GLN A 319 -9.27 -13.19 23.22
CA GLN A 319 -7.89 -12.75 23.02
C GLN A 319 -7.75 -11.24 22.93
N LYS A 320 -8.83 -10.49 22.66
CA LYS A 320 -8.82 -9.01 22.68
C LYS A 320 -8.42 -8.38 24.02
N TYR A 321 -8.50 -9.13 25.11
CA TYR A 321 -8.06 -8.69 26.44
C TYR A 321 -6.61 -9.06 26.74
N GLN A 322 -5.99 -9.90 25.89
CA GLN A 322 -4.65 -10.42 26.10
C GLN A 322 -3.61 -9.74 25.19
N VAL A 323 -4.04 -9.21 24.04
CA VAL A 323 -3.18 -8.56 23.06
C VAL A 323 -3.41 -7.06 23.07
N SER A 324 -2.41 -6.29 23.47
CA SER A 324 -2.53 -4.82 23.64
C SER A 324 -2.83 -4.08 22.34
N ASN A 325 -2.37 -4.58 21.20
CA ASN A 325 -2.56 -3.97 19.87
C ASN A 325 -3.29 -4.88 18.86
N ILE A 326 -4.34 -5.57 19.35
CA ILE A 326 -5.08 -6.53 18.52
C ILE A 326 -5.75 -5.86 17.31
N TYR A 327 -6.24 -4.63 17.46
CA TYR A 327 -6.89 -3.83 16.43
C TYR A 327 -5.90 -3.26 15.38
N GLY A 328 -4.61 -3.37 15.61
CA GLY A 328 -3.53 -2.96 14.69
C GLY A 328 -2.89 -4.15 14.00
N ASP A 329 -1.90 -4.74 14.66
CA ASP A 329 -0.97 -5.71 14.09
C ASP A 329 -1.53 -7.14 14.06
N TYR A 330 -2.56 -7.45 14.84
CA TYR A 330 -3.17 -8.78 14.94
C TYR A 330 -4.65 -8.80 14.52
N MET A 331 -5.06 -7.84 13.72
CA MET A 331 -6.45 -7.72 13.27
C MET A 331 -6.95 -8.97 12.54
N TYR A 332 -6.11 -9.64 11.74
CA TYR A 332 -6.54 -10.86 11.05
C TYR A 332 -6.82 -12.02 12.02
N SER A 333 -5.98 -12.22 13.04
CA SER A 333 -6.21 -13.24 14.08
C SER A 333 -7.51 -12.97 14.84
N PHE A 334 -7.78 -11.70 15.17
CA PHE A 334 -9.03 -11.28 15.79
C PHE A 334 -10.25 -11.59 14.90
N LEU A 335 -10.17 -11.26 13.61
CA LEU A 335 -11.26 -11.55 12.67
C LEU A 335 -11.52 -13.04 12.50
N VAL A 336 -10.46 -13.87 12.51
CA VAL A 336 -10.61 -15.33 12.48
C VAL A 336 -11.19 -15.85 13.80
N GLU A 337 -10.85 -15.28 14.97
CA GLU A 337 -11.46 -15.67 16.24
C GLU A 337 -12.97 -15.42 16.25
N GLU A 338 -13.43 -14.28 15.73
CA GLU A 338 -14.86 -13.91 15.75
C GLU A 338 -15.66 -14.53 14.62
N TYR A 339 -15.09 -14.60 13.38
CA TYR A 339 -15.82 -15.02 12.18
C TYR A 339 -15.35 -16.37 11.62
N GLY A 340 -14.42 -17.03 12.30
CA GLY A 340 -13.85 -18.32 11.90
C GLY A 340 -12.92 -18.25 10.69
N LEU A 341 -12.44 -19.42 10.31
CA LEU A 341 -11.61 -19.59 9.13
C LEU A 341 -12.33 -19.13 7.84
N LEU A 342 -13.66 -19.33 7.77
CA LEU A 342 -14.46 -18.86 6.63
C LEU A 342 -14.40 -17.34 6.50
N GLY A 343 -14.49 -16.59 7.59
CA GLY A 343 -14.31 -15.14 7.57
C GLY A 343 -12.91 -14.74 7.11
N GLY A 344 -11.88 -15.43 7.60
CA GLY A 344 -10.50 -15.22 7.17
C GLY A 344 -10.29 -15.47 5.66
N ILE A 345 -10.87 -16.54 5.12
CA ILE A 345 -10.81 -16.86 3.67
C ILE A 345 -11.55 -15.78 2.84
N ILE A 346 -12.71 -15.32 3.30
CA ILE A 346 -13.43 -14.24 2.61
C ILE A 346 -12.58 -12.98 2.51
N ILE A 347 -11.89 -12.59 3.59
CA ILE A 347 -10.98 -11.43 3.60
C ILE A 347 -9.85 -11.63 2.58
N LEU A 348 -9.25 -12.83 2.54
CA LEU A 348 -8.23 -13.19 1.57
C LEU A 348 -8.74 -13.04 0.13
N ILE A 349 -9.94 -13.55 -0.17
CA ILE A 349 -10.58 -13.46 -1.49
C ILE A 349 -10.86 -11.98 -1.86
N ILE A 350 -11.24 -11.14 -0.91
CA ILE A 350 -11.47 -9.71 -1.15
C ILE A 350 -10.17 -9.04 -1.62
N TYR A 351 -9.01 -9.28 -0.97
CA TYR A 351 -7.73 -8.71 -1.41
C TYR A 351 -7.25 -9.31 -2.74
N LEU A 352 -7.44 -10.59 -2.98
CA LEU A 352 -7.17 -11.21 -4.29
C LEU A 352 -8.03 -10.58 -5.38
N SER A 353 -9.28 -10.24 -5.08
CA SER A 353 -10.18 -9.57 -6.02
C SER A 353 -9.70 -8.16 -6.37
N VAL A 354 -9.09 -7.42 -5.42
CA VAL A 354 -8.41 -6.13 -5.72
C VAL A 354 -7.34 -6.34 -6.78
N LEU A 355 -6.47 -7.34 -6.58
CA LEU A 355 -5.38 -7.62 -7.52
C LEU A 355 -5.92 -8.03 -8.89
N ALA A 356 -6.84 -8.99 -8.94
CA ALA A 356 -7.43 -9.48 -10.19
C ALA A 356 -8.12 -8.34 -10.97
N ARG A 357 -8.88 -7.49 -10.26
CA ARG A 357 -9.59 -6.37 -10.91
C ARG A 357 -8.62 -5.30 -11.41
N SER A 358 -7.56 -5.04 -10.67
CA SER A 358 -6.53 -4.08 -11.07
C SER A 358 -5.76 -4.55 -12.32
N VAL A 359 -5.56 -5.85 -12.52
CA VAL A 359 -5.01 -6.39 -13.78
C VAL A 359 -5.90 -6.05 -14.96
N ILE A 360 -7.23 -6.16 -14.80
CA ILE A 360 -8.17 -5.79 -15.87
C ILE A 360 -8.08 -4.29 -16.17
N ILE A 361 -8.10 -3.42 -15.16
CA ILE A 361 -7.97 -1.97 -15.31
C ILE A 361 -6.64 -1.61 -16.00
N SER A 362 -5.55 -2.27 -15.60
CA SER A 362 -4.23 -2.08 -16.20
C SER A 362 -4.23 -2.40 -17.70
N ARG A 363 -4.86 -3.51 -18.11
CA ARG A 363 -4.97 -3.91 -19.53
C ARG A 363 -5.82 -2.95 -20.36
N MET A 364 -6.81 -2.32 -19.74
CA MET A 364 -7.68 -1.33 -20.41
C MET A 364 -7.01 0.04 -20.58
N SER A 365 -5.89 0.28 -19.94
CA SER A 365 -5.18 1.58 -19.98
C SER A 365 -4.10 1.58 -21.05
N ASP A 366 -4.12 2.57 -21.96
CA ASP A 366 -3.07 2.73 -23.01
C ASP A 366 -1.80 3.42 -22.47
N ASP A 367 -1.93 4.21 -21.43
CA ASP A 367 -0.83 4.95 -20.80
C ASP A 367 0.02 3.99 -19.96
N GLU A 368 1.31 3.85 -20.31
CA GLU A 368 2.23 2.98 -19.57
C GLU A 368 2.34 3.34 -18.09
N PHE A 369 2.37 4.64 -17.76
CA PHE A 369 2.37 5.08 -16.38
C PHE A 369 1.11 4.59 -15.64
N ALA A 370 -0.06 4.74 -16.25
CA ALA A 370 -1.32 4.31 -15.65
C ALA A 370 -1.36 2.80 -15.41
N ARG A 371 -0.89 2.00 -16.38
CA ARG A 371 -0.78 0.54 -16.24
C ARG A 371 0.11 0.14 -15.08
N TYR A 372 1.28 0.75 -14.99
CA TYR A 372 2.26 0.45 -13.96
C TYR A 372 1.81 0.92 -12.57
N ALA A 373 1.22 2.11 -12.49
CA ALA A 373 0.70 2.65 -11.23
C ALA A 373 -0.41 1.79 -10.64
N VAL A 374 -1.39 1.36 -11.45
CA VAL A 374 -2.47 0.47 -10.99
C VAL A 374 -1.91 -0.87 -10.55
N GLY A 375 -1.03 -1.49 -11.35
CA GLY A 375 -0.44 -2.78 -11.00
C GLY A 375 0.41 -2.72 -9.73
N GLY A 376 1.27 -1.70 -9.61
CA GLY A 376 2.13 -1.49 -8.45
C GLY A 376 1.34 -1.18 -7.16
N LEU A 377 0.32 -0.32 -7.23
CA LEU A 377 -0.52 0.00 -6.07
C LEU A 377 -1.37 -1.20 -5.63
N ALA A 378 -1.93 -1.96 -6.57
CA ALA A 378 -2.67 -3.17 -6.24
C ALA A 378 -1.77 -4.24 -5.60
N LEU A 379 -0.56 -4.39 -6.12
CA LEU A 379 0.45 -5.28 -5.53
C LEU A 379 0.85 -4.82 -4.11
N LEU A 380 1.03 -3.51 -3.89
CA LEU A 380 1.32 -2.98 -2.56
C LEU A 380 0.19 -3.28 -1.58
N ILE A 381 -1.07 -3.00 -1.95
CA ILE A 381 -2.25 -3.23 -1.09
C ILE A 381 -2.39 -4.72 -0.78
N THR A 382 -2.38 -5.57 -1.80
CA THR A 382 -2.56 -7.02 -1.65
C THR A 382 -1.36 -7.66 -0.97
N GLY A 383 -0.14 -7.25 -1.32
CA GLY A 383 1.10 -7.73 -0.70
C GLY A 383 1.19 -7.39 0.78
N GLN A 384 0.74 -6.18 1.18
CA GLN A 384 0.69 -5.82 2.60
C GLN A 384 -0.37 -6.63 3.36
N ALA A 385 -1.53 -6.87 2.76
CA ALA A 385 -2.54 -7.75 3.35
C ALA A 385 -2.00 -9.18 3.52
N PHE A 386 -1.33 -9.74 2.52
CA PHE A 386 -0.72 -11.07 2.63
C PHE A 386 0.39 -11.14 3.67
N MET A 387 1.24 -10.11 3.75
CA MET A 387 2.27 -10.03 4.78
C MET A 387 1.64 -10.00 6.18
N HIS A 388 0.59 -9.19 6.37
CA HIS A 388 -0.15 -9.14 7.63
C HIS A 388 -0.76 -10.51 7.98
N ILE A 389 -1.42 -11.17 7.03
CA ILE A 389 -1.99 -12.51 7.21
C ILE A 389 -0.87 -13.52 7.54
N ALA A 390 0.22 -13.54 6.78
CA ALA A 390 1.34 -14.44 7.01
C ALA A 390 1.94 -14.31 8.40
N VAL A 391 2.13 -13.10 8.90
CA VAL A 391 2.59 -12.83 10.27
C VAL A 391 1.60 -13.38 11.31
N ASN A 392 0.30 -13.17 11.09
CA ASN A 392 -0.74 -13.61 12.02
C ASN A 392 -0.87 -15.14 12.09
N VAL A 393 -0.59 -15.85 10.98
CA VAL A 393 -0.57 -17.33 10.94
C VAL A 393 0.82 -17.92 11.17
N ASP A 394 1.79 -17.11 11.61
CA ASP A 394 3.17 -17.51 11.94
C ASP A 394 4.00 -18.03 10.74
N LEU A 395 3.65 -17.61 9.53
CA LEU A 395 4.42 -17.90 8.32
C LEU A 395 5.48 -16.84 7.99
N GLY A 396 5.66 -15.85 8.85
CA GLY A 396 6.62 -14.78 8.63
C GLY A 396 6.99 -14.02 9.90
N PRO A 397 8.10 -13.28 9.88
CA PRO A 397 8.55 -12.50 11.03
C PRO A 397 7.58 -11.37 11.35
N MET A 398 7.47 -11.02 12.64
CA MET A 398 6.62 -9.90 13.08
C MET A 398 7.07 -8.59 12.43
N THR A 399 6.19 -8.00 11.60
CA THR A 399 6.51 -6.81 10.82
C THR A 399 5.82 -5.55 11.30
N GLY A 400 4.76 -5.65 12.11
CA GLY A 400 3.95 -4.50 12.53
C GLY A 400 3.30 -3.78 11.33
N GLN A 401 2.89 -4.53 10.30
CA GLN A 401 2.16 -4.00 9.16
C GLN A 401 0.67 -4.11 9.41
N THR A 402 -0.06 -3.04 9.15
CA THR A 402 -1.53 -3.01 9.31
C THR A 402 -2.22 -3.70 8.13
N LEU A 403 -3.42 -4.27 8.37
CA LEU A 403 -4.29 -4.80 7.32
C LEU A 403 -4.97 -3.61 6.59
N PRO A 404 -4.72 -3.41 5.28
CA PRO A 404 -5.18 -2.22 4.55
C PRO A 404 -6.68 -1.98 4.64
N LEU A 405 -7.11 -0.78 5.01
CA LEU A 405 -8.51 -0.35 5.21
C LEU A 405 -9.30 -1.09 6.30
N ILE A 406 -8.71 -2.07 7.00
CA ILE A 406 -9.40 -2.80 8.07
C ILE A 406 -8.79 -2.46 9.44
N SER A 407 -7.46 -2.57 9.62
CA SER A 407 -6.82 -2.27 10.89
C SER A 407 -6.96 -0.81 11.30
N HIS A 408 -6.96 -0.55 12.60
CA HIS A 408 -6.90 0.79 13.16
C HIS A 408 -5.49 1.37 12.98
N GLY A 409 -5.37 2.35 12.11
CA GLY A 409 -4.12 3.06 11.83
C GLY A 409 -4.40 4.29 10.97
N ALA A 410 -4.50 5.48 11.58
CA ALA A 410 -4.97 6.70 10.93
C ALA A 410 -4.23 7.00 9.62
N SER A 411 -2.90 7.06 9.66
CA SER A 411 -2.09 7.39 8.49
C SER A 411 -2.07 6.29 7.43
N ALA A 412 -2.03 5.00 7.85
CA ALA A 412 -2.10 3.87 6.94
C ALA A 412 -3.44 3.87 6.19
N PHE A 413 -4.54 4.08 6.92
CA PHE A 413 -5.87 4.17 6.32
C PHE A 413 -5.97 5.28 5.27
N LEU A 414 -5.48 6.50 5.59
CA LEU A 414 -5.48 7.63 4.67
C LEU A 414 -4.66 7.36 3.41
N VAL A 415 -3.49 6.76 3.57
CA VAL A 415 -2.58 6.44 2.46
C VAL A 415 -3.17 5.37 1.56
N PHE A 416 -3.82 4.34 2.10
CA PHE A 416 -4.51 3.34 1.29
C PHE A 416 -5.75 3.90 0.60
N CYS A 417 -6.51 4.79 1.25
CA CYS A 417 -7.58 5.54 0.59
C CYS A 417 -7.04 6.36 -0.59
N ALA A 418 -5.87 7.00 -0.44
CA ALA A 418 -5.21 7.70 -1.53
C ALA A 418 -4.82 6.75 -2.68
N ALA A 419 -4.25 5.58 -2.37
CA ALA A 419 -3.91 4.57 -3.35
C ALA A 419 -5.14 4.08 -4.14
N PHE A 420 -6.23 3.78 -3.45
CA PHE A 420 -7.50 3.42 -4.10
C PHE A 420 -8.10 4.58 -4.92
N GLY A 421 -7.97 5.82 -4.47
CA GLY A 421 -8.36 7.02 -5.22
C GLY A 421 -7.63 7.12 -6.56
N VAL A 422 -6.33 6.85 -6.58
CA VAL A 422 -5.52 6.79 -7.82
C VAL A 422 -6.00 5.66 -8.74
N ILE A 423 -6.21 4.44 -8.21
CA ILE A 423 -6.71 3.30 -8.99
C ILE A 423 -8.06 3.64 -9.63
N LEU A 424 -8.99 4.22 -8.87
CA LEU A 424 -10.31 4.62 -9.35
C LEU A 424 -10.23 5.74 -10.40
N SER A 425 -9.33 6.73 -10.25
CA SER A 425 -9.10 7.79 -11.25
C SER A 425 -8.64 7.22 -12.58
N ILE A 426 -7.67 6.29 -12.55
CA ILE A 426 -7.18 5.62 -13.76
C ILE A 426 -8.27 4.77 -14.40
N SER A 427 -9.01 4.02 -13.61
CA SER A 427 -10.14 3.20 -14.06
C SER A 427 -11.21 4.03 -14.77
N ARG A 428 -11.54 5.22 -14.22
CA ARG A 428 -12.48 6.16 -14.82
C ARG A 428 -12.03 6.59 -16.22
N LYS A 429 -10.75 6.93 -16.39
CA LYS A 429 -10.20 7.34 -17.69
C LYS A 429 -10.25 6.20 -18.71
N ALA A 430 -9.86 5.00 -18.30
CA ALA A 430 -9.86 3.82 -19.16
C ALA A 430 -11.28 3.48 -19.66
N LYS A 431 -12.27 3.49 -18.77
CA LYS A 431 -13.66 3.19 -19.09
C LYS A 431 -14.30 4.24 -19.99
N ASN A 432 -14.09 5.53 -19.73
CA ASN A 432 -14.59 6.61 -20.58
C ASN A 432 -14.10 6.47 -22.04
N LYS A 433 -12.84 6.08 -22.20
CA LYS A 433 -12.26 5.88 -23.55
C LYS A 433 -12.91 4.73 -24.30
N ILE A 434 -13.16 3.60 -23.64
CA ILE A 434 -13.85 2.46 -24.24
C ILE A 434 -15.26 2.85 -24.66
N GLN A 435 -16.01 3.50 -23.77
CA GLN A 435 -17.36 3.96 -24.06
C GLN A 435 -17.38 4.91 -25.26
N SER A 436 -16.46 5.88 -25.34
CA SER A 436 -16.35 6.78 -26.49
C SER A 436 -15.98 6.03 -27.79
N ALA A 437 -15.15 5.00 -27.72
CA ALA A 437 -14.82 4.19 -28.88
C ALA A 437 -16.00 3.33 -29.35
N GLU A 438 -16.78 2.79 -28.42
CA GLU A 438 -18.04 2.05 -28.73
C GLU A 438 -19.07 2.96 -29.37
N GLU A 439 -19.27 4.18 -28.83
CA GLU A 439 -20.17 5.19 -29.39
C GLU A 439 -19.75 5.60 -30.81
N MET A 440 -18.46 5.83 -31.06
CA MET A 440 -17.96 6.12 -32.42
C MET A 440 -18.17 4.96 -33.39
N THR A 441 -17.95 3.73 -32.92
CA THR A 441 -18.16 2.53 -33.75
C THR A 441 -19.63 2.34 -34.10
N GLN A 442 -20.51 2.59 -33.14
CA GLN A 442 -21.95 2.50 -33.36
C GLN A 442 -22.45 3.60 -34.33
N ALA A 443 -21.99 4.83 -34.14
CA ALA A 443 -22.29 5.95 -35.06
C ALA A 443 -21.80 5.67 -36.49
N SER A 444 -20.62 5.07 -36.63
CA SER A 444 -20.10 4.66 -37.93
C SER A 444 -20.92 3.56 -38.59
N LYS A 445 -21.40 2.58 -37.82
CA LYS A 445 -22.31 1.53 -38.34
C LYS A 445 -23.63 2.12 -38.79
N ASN A 446 -24.25 3.00 -37.97
CA ASN A 446 -25.51 3.64 -38.34
C ASN A 446 -25.37 4.48 -39.61
N ASN A 447 -24.26 5.24 -39.78
CA ASN A 447 -23.98 5.99 -41.01
C ASN A 447 -23.81 5.09 -42.25
N ILE A 448 -23.19 3.92 -42.10
CA ILE A 448 -23.07 2.94 -43.20
C ILE A 448 -24.44 2.37 -43.57
N GLU A 449 -25.28 2.02 -42.60
CA GLU A 449 -26.63 1.50 -42.81
C GLU A 449 -27.52 2.57 -43.49
N GLU A 450 -27.44 3.85 -43.05
CA GLU A 450 -28.14 4.94 -43.71
C GLU A 450 -27.72 5.16 -45.18
N ASN A 451 -26.39 5.11 -45.42
CA ASN A 451 -25.87 5.26 -46.79
C ASN A 451 -26.27 4.08 -47.66
N LEU A 452 -26.31 2.84 -47.15
CA LEU A 452 -26.77 1.67 -47.90
C LEU A 452 -28.26 1.79 -48.21
N ALA A 453 -29.09 2.17 -47.24
CA ALA A 453 -30.55 2.37 -47.45
C ALA A 453 -30.83 3.53 -48.39
N ALA A 454 -29.95 4.55 -48.44
CA ALA A 454 -30.11 5.64 -49.43
C ALA A 454 -29.66 5.21 -50.85
N ALA A 455 -28.68 4.32 -50.97
CA ALA A 455 -28.27 3.77 -52.25
C ALA A 455 -29.33 2.82 -52.85
N GLU A 456 -29.93 1.95 -52.03
CA GLU A 456 -31.02 1.07 -52.46
C GLU A 456 -32.26 1.85 -52.99
N LYS A 457 -32.55 3.02 -52.41
CA LYS A 457 -33.67 3.88 -52.85
C LYS A 457 -33.38 4.63 -54.17
N ILE A 458 -32.15 4.62 -54.69
CA ILE A 458 -31.77 5.26 -55.92
C ILE A 458 -31.79 4.22 -57.07
N GLU A 459 -31.69 2.92 -56.75
CA GLU A 459 -31.75 1.83 -57.72
C GLU A 459 -33.16 1.36 -58.05
N ASP A 460 -34.16 1.66 -57.19
CA ASP A 460 -35.58 1.49 -57.47
C ASP A 460 -36.18 2.74 -58.15
#